data_75923e2cdd0662dd46cb0d0a7eb3df56
#
_entry.id   75923e2cdd0662dd46cb0d0a7eb3df56
#
_cell.length_a   1.000
_cell.length_b   1.000
_cell.length_c   1.000
_cell.angle_alpha   90.00
_cell.angle_beta   90.00
_cell.angle_gamma   90.00
#
_symmetry.space_group_name_H-M   'P 1'
#
loop_
_entity.id
_entity.type
_entity.pdbx_description
1 polymer ?
#
loop_
_entity_poly.entity_id
_entity_poly.type
_entity_poly.pdbx_seq_one_letter_code
_entity_poly.pdbx_strand_id
1 'polypeptide(L)'
;MSQQHKFFPGWLVVASGFVIMATCYTIFVNCMSLFQPLIVSDLGISLAQYNISNAISTVVSVIGSLVIGHVADKVSGRVLGSLTVIATSAVLAGMSFVGELWQVYVLFAISGCFAVASTRLLISLVTANWFTAKRGLAISIALSGSGFG
;
A
#
# COMPACT_ATOMS: atom_id res chain seq x y z
N MET A 1 -43.54 2.69 -14.53
CA MET A 1 -42.36 3.57 -14.45
C MET A 1 -41.24 2.74 -13.83
N SER A 2 -40.44 2.11 -14.68
CA SER A 2 -39.33 1.27 -14.24
C SER A 2 -38.16 2.17 -13.85
N GLN A 3 -37.88 2.28 -12.58
CA GLN A 3 -36.61 2.84 -12.09
C GLN A 3 -35.50 1.84 -12.49
N GLN A 4 -34.89 2.07 -13.65
CA GLN A 4 -33.61 1.46 -13.96
C GLN A 4 -32.62 1.92 -12.85
N HIS A 5 -32.29 1.03 -11.95
CA HIS A 5 -31.13 1.15 -11.08
C HIS A 5 -29.88 1.24 -11.97
N LYS A 6 -29.57 2.45 -12.44
CA LYS A 6 -28.28 2.73 -13.05
C LYS A 6 -27.25 2.43 -11.97
N PHE A 7 -26.57 1.31 -12.11
CA PHE A 7 -25.44 0.94 -11.27
C PHE A 7 -24.47 2.13 -11.25
N PHE A 8 -24.40 2.81 -10.11
CA PHE A 8 -23.56 3.99 -9.99
C PHE A 8 -22.10 3.55 -10.13
N PRO A 9 -21.37 4.00 -11.16
CA PRO A 9 -20.02 3.49 -11.46
C PRO A 9 -19.04 3.68 -10.30
N GLY A 10 -19.35 4.54 -9.33
CA GLY A 10 -18.61 4.70 -8.10
C GLY A 10 -18.47 3.43 -7.25
N TRP A 11 -19.47 2.53 -7.27
CA TRP A 11 -19.36 1.26 -6.53
C TRP A 11 -18.37 0.29 -7.16
N LEU A 12 -18.17 0.35 -8.47
CA LEU A 12 -17.09 -0.39 -9.14
C LEU A 12 -15.70 0.08 -8.68
N VAL A 13 -15.56 1.39 -8.44
CA VAL A 13 -14.32 1.96 -7.90
C VAL A 13 -14.07 1.48 -6.47
N VAL A 14 -15.11 1.42 -5.63
CA VAL A 14 -15.00 0.86 -4.26
C VAL A 14 -14.63 -0.61 -4.29
N ALA A 15 -15.28 -1.40 -5.16
CA ALA A 15 -14.98 -2.83 -5.31
C ALA A 15 -13.53 -3.06 -5.81
N SER A 16 -13.06 -2.28 -6.79
CA SER A 16 -11.66 -2.36 -7.23
C SER A 16 -10.68 -1.97 -6.13
N GLY A 17 -10.99 -0.93 -5.37
CA GLY A 17 -10.20 -0.52 -4.20
C GLY A 17 -10.14 -1.61 -3.12
N PHE A 18 -11.26 -2.26 -2.84
CA PHE A 18 -11.33 -3.41 -1.92
C PHE A 18 -10.44 -4.56 -2.40
N VAL A 19 -10.52 -4.95 -3.68
CA VAL A 19 -9.69 -6.02 -4.25
C VAL A 19 -8.20 -5.66 -4.19
N ILE A 20 -7.83 -4.43 -4.52
CA ILE A 20 -6.44 -3.96 -4.43
C ILE A 20 -5.94 -4.03 -2.99
N MET A 21 -6.75 -3.64 -2.01
CA MET A 21 -6.39 -3.75 -0.59
C MET A 21 -6.27 -5.20 -0.15
N ALA A 22 -7.22 -6.06 -0.50
CA ALA A 22 -7.22 -7.47 -0.13
C ALA A 22 -6.05 -8.23 -0.76
N THR A 23 -5.65 -7.89 -2.00
CA THR A 23 -4.56 -8.57 -2.69
C THR A 23 -3.21 -7.89 -2.47
N CYS A 24 -3.02 -6.68 -3.00
CA CYS A 24 -1.70 -6.04 -3.02
C CYS A 24 -1.20 -5.68 -1.62
N TYR A 25 -2.05 -5.05 -0.79
CA TYR A 25 -1.62 -4.62 0.55
C TYR A 25 -1.40 -5.81 1.47
N THR A 26 -2.34 -6.76 1.49
CA THR A 26 -2.27 -7.91 2.40
C THR A 26 -1.16 -8.88 2.00
N ILE A 27 -1.02 -9.17 0.71
CA ILE A 27 0.09 -10.01 0.22
C ILE A 27 1.43 -9.37 0.61
N PHE A 28 1.58 -8.05 0.40
CA PHE A 28 2.81 -7.35 0.77
C PHE A 28 3.12 -7.47 2.27
N VAL A 29 2.15 -7.18 3.14
CA VAL A 29 2.33 -7.23 4.60
C VAL A 29 2.62 -8.66 5.07
N ASN A 30 1.90 -9.66 4.56
CA ASN A 30 2.09 -11.06 4.92
C ASN A 30 3.41 -11.62 4.39
N CYS A 31 3.80 -11.29 3.15
CA CYS A 31 5.11 -11.68 2.62
C CYS A 31 6.25 -11.11 3.48
N MET A 32 6.16 -9.84 3.89
CA MET A 32 7.18 -9.26 4.77
C MET A 32 7.29 -9.99 6.11
N SER A 33 6.17 -10.44 6.69
CA SER A 33 6.17 -11.25 7.92
C SER A 33 6.83 -12.62 7.72
N LEU A 34 6.66 -13.24 6.55
CA LEU A 34 7.30 -14.52 6.23
C LEU A 34 8.80 -14.38 5.97
N PHE A 35 9.23 -13.29 5.37
CA PHE A 35 10.66 -13.02 5.15
C PHE A 35 11.41 -12.68 6.44
N GLN A 36 10.72 -12.18 7.47
CA GLN A 36 11.36 -11.78 8.73
C GLN A 36 12.24 -12.88 9.35
N PRO A 37 11.75 -14.10 9.63
CA PRO A 37 12.58 -15.14 10.24
C PRO A 37 13.73 -15.59 9.33
N LEU A 38 13.52 -15.58 8.02
CA LEU A 38 14.55 -15.95 7.05
C LEU A 38 15.67 -14.92 7.03
N ILE A 39 15.37 -13.63 6.91
CA ILE A 39 16.34 -12.55 6.90
C ILE A 39 17.12 -12.50 8.21
N VAL A 40 16.44 -12.69 9.35
CA VAL A 40 17.08 -12.71 10.66
C VAL A 40 18.05 -13.88 10.79
N SER A 41 17.70 -15.07 10.28
CA SER A 41 18.56 -16.25 10.32
C SER A 41 19.73 -16.16 9.34
N ASP A 42 19.49 -15.72 8.11
CA ASP A 42 20.50 -15.70 7.05
C ASP A 42 21.55 -14.61 7.27
N LEU A 43 21.15 -13.45 7.74
CA LEU A 43 22.06 -12.33 8.03
C LEU A 43 22.64 -12.38 9.45
N GLY A 44 22.17 -13.30 10.30
CA GLY A 44 22.60 -13.39 11.70
C GLY A 44 22.34 -12.12 12.52
N ILE A 45 21.30 -11.35 12.14
CA ILE A 45 20.93 -10.10 12.80
C ILE A 45 19.93 -10.35 13.93
N SER A 46 19.89 -9.41 14.88
CA SER A 46 18.89 -9.48 15.95
C SER A 46 17.50 -9.05 15.44
N LEU A 47 16.47 -9.56 16.10
CA LEU A 47 15.08 -9.13 15.85
C LEU A 47 14.90 -7.62 16.08
N ALA A 48 15.68 -7.05 16.99
CA ALA A 48 15.70 -5.60 17.24
C ALA A 48 16.19 -4.82 16.03
N GLN A 49 17.25 -5.28 15.37
CA GLN A 49 17.79 -4.66 14.15
C GLN A 49 16.79 -4.73 12.99
N TYR A 50 16.08 -5.86 12.83
CA TYR A 50 15.01 -5.96 11.85
C TYR A 50 13.84 -5.01 12.16
N ASN A 51 13.48 -4.84 13.43
CA ASN A 51 12.41 -3.91 13.83
C ASN A 51 12.76 -2.44 13.59
N ILE A 52 14.05 -2.09 13.58
CA ILE A 52 14.50 -0.76 13.15
C ILE A 52 14.12 -0.52 11.67
N SER A 53 14.19 -1.53 10.81
CA SER A 53 13.74 -1.42 9.41
C SER A 53 12.25 -1.04 9.33
N ASN A 54 11.40 -1.67 10.16
CA ASN A 54 9.99 -1.32 10.26
C ASN A 54 9.75 0.11 10.75
N ALA A 55 10.55 0.56 11.72
CA ALA A 55 10.47 1.94 12.21
C ALA A 55 10.86 2.93 11.10
N ILE A 56 11.92 2.66 10.35
CA ILE A 56 12.34 3.45 9.19
C ILE A 56 11.20 3.52 8.15
N SER A 57 10.62 2.37 7.80
CA SER A 57 9.48 2.30 6.86
C SER A 57 8.31 3.16 7.34
N THR A 58 7.99 3.11 8.62
CA THR A 58 6.89 3.89 9.21
C THR A 58 7.16 5.39 9.13
N VAL A 59 8.35 5.84 9.51
CA VAL A 59 8.73 7.26 9.43
C VAL A 59 8.71 7.75 7.98
N VAL A 60 9.29 6.98 7.07
CA VAL A 60 9.30 7.31 5.64
C VAL A 60 7.89 7.30 5.05
N SER A 61 6.99 6.42 5.51
CA SER A 61 5.59 6.40 5.06
C SER A 61 4.83 7.67 5.47
N VAL A 62 5.11 8.22 6.65
CA VAL A 62 4.51 9.49 7.09
C VAL A 62 4.98 10.64 6.19
N ILE A 63 6.29 10.75 5.97
CA ILE A 63 6.86 11.77 5.08
C ILE A 63 6.36 11.56 3.64
N GLY A 64 6.40 10.33 3.15
CA GLY A 64 5.92 9.94 1.83
C GLY A 64 4.45 10.27 1.61
N SER A 65 3.61 10.10 2.64
CA SER A 65 2.18 10.43 2.55
C SER A 65 1.93 11.93 2.32
N LEU A 66 2.74 12.80 2.90
CA LEU A 66 2.65 14.25 2.67
C LEU A 66 3.06 14.61 1.24
N VAL A 67 4.16 14.05 0.75
CA VAL A 67 4.65 14.28 -0.61
C VAL A 67 3.68 13.72 -1.65
N ILE A 68 3.25 12.48 -1.48
CA ILE A 68 2.34 11.81 -2.39
C ILE A 68 0.97 12.46 -2.38
N GLY A 69 0.47 12.91 -1.22
CA GLY A 69 -0.77 13.67 -1.13
C GLY A 69 -0.74 14.92 -1.99
N HIS A 70 0.35 15.67 -1.96
CA HIS A 70 0.52 16.87 -2.79
C HIS A 70 0.67 16.56 -4.30
N VAL A 71 1.32 15.45 -4.64
CA VAL A 71 1.50 14.99 -6.02
C VAL A 71 0.21 14.37 -6.57
N ALA A 72 -0.57 13.70 -5.73
CA ALA A 72 -1.82 13.06 -6.12
C ALA A 72 -2.88 14.04 -6.67
N ASP A 73 -2.82 15.30 -6.27
CA ASP A 73 -3.68 16.35 -6.83
C ASP A 73 -3.33 16.72 -8.29
N LYS A 74 -2.10 16.43 -8.71
CA LYS A 74 -1.57 16.78 -10.03
C LYS A 74 -1.44 15.60 -11.00
N VAL A 75 -1.41 14.39 -10.48
CA VAL A 75 -1.16 13.16 -11.24
C VAL A 75 -2.40 12.27 -11.25
N SER A 76 -2.69 11.66 -12.39
CA SER A 76 -3.82 10.75 -12.49
C SER A 76 -3.65 9.52 -11.57
N GLY A 77 -4.74 9.10 -10.91
CA GLY A 77 -4.73 7.95 -10.00
C GLY A 77 -4.24 6.65 -10.67
N ARG A 78 -4.35 6.54 -12.00
CA ARG A 78 -3.84 5.39 -12.76
C ARG A 78 -2.31 5.33 -12.74
N VAL A 79 -1.64 6.46 -12.96
CA VAL A 79 -0.18 6.54 -12.94
C VAL A 79 0.36 6.25 -11.54
N LEU A 80 -0.29 6.84 -10.53
CA LEU A 80 0.08 6.59 -9.13
C LEU A 80 -0.10 5.11 -8.76
N GLY A 81 -1.21 4.48 -9.18
CA GLY A 81 -1.47 3.06 -8.95
C GLY A 81 -0.44 2.15 -9.63
N SER A 82 -0.12 2.42 -10.88
CA SER A 82 0.89 1.65 -11.61
C SER A 82 2.27 1.77 -10.93
N LEU A 83 2.64 2.98 -10.52
CA LEU A 83 3.91 3.24 -9.83
C LEU A 83 3.98 2.47 -8.50
N THR A 84 2.89 2.44 -7.74
CA THR A 84 2.80 1.69 -6.49
C THR A 84 3.00 0.19 -6.71
N VAL A 85 2.33 -0.40 -7.70
CA VAL A 85 2.46 -1.82 -8.01
C VAL A 85 3.88 -2.17 -8.44
N ILE A 86 4.48 -1.38 -9.33
CA ILE A 86 5.85 -1.57 -9.80
C ILE A 86 6.84 -1.46 -8.63
N ALA A 87 6.71 -0.43 -7.80
CA ALA A 87 7.59 -0.23 -6.65
C ALA A 87 7.47 -1.37 -5.63
N THR A 88 6.25 -1.82 -5.33
CA THR A 88 6.00 -2.94 -4.41
C THR A 88 6.62 -4.25 -4.95
N SER A 89 6.43 -4.52 -6.24
CA SER A 89 7.03 -5.70 -6.88
C SER A 89 8.55 -5.64 -6.89
N ALA A 90 9.13 -4.47 -7.15
CA ALA A 90 10.58 -4.28 -7.12
C ALA A 90 11.15 -4.48 -5.71
N VAL A 91 10.47 -4.01 -4.66
CA VAL A 91 10.88 -4.24 -3.26
C VAL A 91 10.85 -5.73 -2.93
N LEU A 92 9.78 -6.45 -3.29
CA LEU A 92 9.67 -7.89 -3.05
C LEU A 92 10.76 -8.67 -3.79
N ALA A 93 11.02 -8.34 -5.05
CA ALA A 93 12.11 -8.93 -5.81
C ALA A 93 13.49 -8.60 -5.20
N GLY A 94 13.68 -7.35 -4.75
CA GLY A 94 14.90 -6.91 -4.08
C GLY A 94 15.19 -7.69 -2.79
N MET A 95 14.16 -8.08 -2.04
CA MET A 95 14.32 -8.90 -0.83
C MET A 95 14.98 -10.25 -1.08
N SER A 96 14.86 -10.80 -2.29
CA SER A 96 15.53 -12.06 -2.66
C SER A 96 17.05 -11.92 -2.87
N PHE A 97 17.54 -10.71 -3.01
CA PHE A 97 18.97 -10.41 -3.24
C PHE A 97 19.66 -9.75 -2.04
N VAL A 98 18.99 -9.71 -0.92
CA VAL A 98 19.53 -9.08 0.30
C VAL A 98 20.66 -9.94 0.86
N GLY A 99 21.86 -9.37 0.92
CA GLY A 99 23.05 -9.96 1.54
C GLY A 99 23.56 -9.18 2.74
N GLU A 100 23.09 -7.94 2.94
CA GLU A 100 23.57 -7.05 4.00
C GLU A 100 22.43 -6.25 4.65
N LEU A 101 22.60 -5.91 5.93
CA LEU A 101 21.60 -5.22 6.74
C LEU A 101 21.20 -3.85 6.18
N TRP A 102 22.14 -3.08 5.61
CA TRP A 102 21.82 -1.76 5.05
C TRP A 102 20.87 -1.84 3.85
N GLN A 103 20.95 -2.93 3.07
CA GLN A 103 20.03 -3.17 1.95
C GLN A 103 18.60 -3.37 2.44
N VAL A 104 18.41 -4.07 3.57
CA VAL A 104 17.11 -4.20 4.24
C VAL A 104 16.55 -2.82 4.57
N TYR A 105 17.35 -1.95 5.18
CA TYR A 105 16.91 -0.59 5.55
C TYR A 105 16.47 0.22 4.33
N VAL A 106 17.22 0.16 3.23
CA VAL A 106 16.88 0.87 1.98
C VAL A 106 15.58 0.33 1.38
N LEU A 107 15.42 -0.99 1.30
CA LEU A 107 14.20 -1.60 0.77
C LEU A 107 12.97 -1.27 1.63
N PHE A 108 13.11 -1.27 2.95
CA PHE A 108 12.04 -0.86 3.86
C PHE A 108 11.71 0.63 3.73
N ALA A 109 12.68 1.49 3.52
CA ALA A 109 12.44 2.91 3.26
C ALA A 109 11.65 3.12 1.95
N ILE A 110 12.05 2.44 0.87
CA ILE A 110 11.32 2.48 -0.40
C ILE A 110 9.89 1.94 -0.24
N SER A 111 9.72 0.83 0.47
CA SER A 111 8.40 0.25 0.72
C SER A 111 7.50 1.19 1.52
N GLY A 112 8.03 1.86 2.52
CA GLY A 112 7.30 2.86 3.31
C GLY A 112 6.78 3.99 2.44
N CYS A 113 7.61 4.51 1.54
CA CYS A 113 7.23 5.59 0.65
C CYS A 113 6.14 5.18 -0.35
N PHE A 114 6.32 4.06 -1.04
CA PHE A 114 5.47 3.69 -2.17
C PHE A 114 4.36 2.69 -1.81
N ALA A 115 4.65 1.64 -1.08
CA ALA A 115 3.66 0.59 -0.81
C ALA A 115 2.62 1.03 0.23
N VAL A 116 3.06 1.58 1.34
CA VAL A 116 2.16 1.92 2.46
C VAL A 116 1.45 3.25 2.23
N ALA A 117 2.22 4.30 1.91
CA ALA A 117 1.66 5.64 1.73
C ALA A 117 0.75 5.73 0.51
N SER A 118 1.22 5.25 -0.66
CA SER A 118 0.48 5.39 -1.91
C SER A 118 -0.80 4.58 -1.93
N THR A 119 -0.80 3.33 -1.46
CA THR A 119 -1.97 2.46 -1.57
C THR A 119 -3.16 2.99 -0.78
N ARG A 120 -2.95 3.38 0.47
CA ARG A 120 -4.03 3.92 1.31
C ARG A 120 -4.54 5.26 0.83
N LEU A 121 -3.63 6.18 0.46
CA LEU A 121 -3.99 7.50 -0.04
C LEU A 121 -4.74 7.41 -1.37
N LEU A 122 -4.26 6.58 -2.30
CA LEU A 122 -4.90 6.41 -3.60
C LEU A 122 -6.35 5.97 -3.47
N ILE A 123 -6.61 4.95 -2.67
CA ILE A 123 -7.96 4.43 -2.49
C ILE A 123 -8.86 5.47 -1.82
N SER A 124 -8.36 6.19 -0.82
CA SER A 124 -9.14 7.23 -0.15
C SER A 124 -9.44 8.41 -1.08
N LEU A 125 -8.46 8.88 -1.86
CA LEU A 125 -8.63 9.98 -2.80
C LEU A 125 -9.55 9.62 -3.97
N VAL A 126 -9.33 8.47 -4.61
CA VAL A 126 -10.17 8.03 -5.72
C VAL A 126 -11.61 7.83 -5.25
N THR A 127 -11.81 7.18 -4.10
CA THR A 127 -13.15 6.98 -3.54
C THR A 127 -13.79 8.31 -3.15
N ALA A 128 -13.05 9.23 -2.57
CA ALA A 128 -13.54 10.56 -2.19
C ALA A 128 -13.99 11.41 -3.38
N ASN A 129 -13.35 11.27 -4.54
CA ASN A 129 -13.73 12.00 -5.76
C ASN A 129 -15.04 11.50 -6.38
N TRP A 130 -15.38 10.22 -6.18
CA TRP A 130 -16.61 9.61 -6.72
C TRP A 130 -17.81 9.72 -5.77
N PHE A 131 -17.58 9.88 -4.46
CA PHE A 131 -18.64 9.93 -3.46
C PHE A 131 -18.62 11.26 -2.70
N THR A 132 -19.72 12.04 -2.79
CA THR A 132 -19.89 13.27 -2.01
C THR A 132 -20.67 13.03 -0.73
N ALA A 133 -21.79 12.31 -0.78
CA ALA A 133 -22.70 12.13 0.36
C ALA A 133 -22.34 10.94 1.27
N LYS A 134 -21.68 9.87 0.75
CA LYS A 134 -21.37 8.65 1.49
C LYS A 134 -19.87 8.32 1.49
N ARG A 135 -19.02 9.36 1.50
CA ARG A 135 -17.55 9.23 1.45
C ARG A 135 -16.98 8.28 2.51
N GLY A 136 -17.38 8.48 3.76
CA GLY A 136 -16.87 7.67 4.87
C GLY A 136 -17.19 6.19 4.73
N LEU A 137 -18.42 5.86 4.35
CA LEU A 137 -18.85 4.47 4.15
C LEU A 137 -18.11 3.82 2.97
N ALA A 138 -17.97 4.52 1.86
CA ALA A 138 -17.27 4.02 0.68
C ALA A 138 -15.78 3.76 0.95
N ILE A 139 -15.11 4.68 1.67
CA ILE A 139 -13.71 4.54 2.10
C ILE A 139 -13.56 3.37 3.09
N SER A 140 -14.46 3.25 4.07
CA SER A 140 -14.40 2.16 5.04
C SER A 140 -14.55 0.80 4.40
N ILE A 141 -15.47 0.65 3.43
CA ILE A 141 -15.63 -0.59 2.68
C ILE A 141 -14.37 -0.89 1.85
N ALA A 142 -13.83 0.10 1.15
CA ALA A 142 -12.61 -0.11 0.36
C ALA A 142 -11.41 -0.51 1.23
N LEU A 143 -11.25 0.12 2.40
CA LEU A 143 -10.15 -0.19 3.33
C LEU A 143 -10.36 -1.49 4.11
N SER A 144 -11.60 -1.94 4.33
CA SER A 144 -11.87 -3.21 5.01
C SER A 144 -11.31 -4.42 4.26
N GLY A 145 -11.04 -4.29 2.95
CA GLY A 145 -10.32 -5.30 2.17
C GLY A 145 -9.00 -5.72 2.78
N SER A 146 -8.29 -4.83 3.50
CA SER A 146 -7.04 -5.18 4.19
C SER A 146 -7.21 -6.16 5.37
N GLY A 147 -8.43 -6.37 5.85
CA GLY A 147 -8.72 -7.33 6.91
C GLY A 147 -9.20 -8.70 6.40
N PHE A 148 -9.46 -8.84 5.11
CA PHE A 148 -9.96 -10.08 4.49
C PHE A 148 -8.86 -10.92 3.82
N GLY A 149 -7.71 -10.38 3.54
CA GLY A 149 -6.56 -11.07 2.99
C GLY A 149 -5.54 -11.36 4.09
#